data_c1ba4549763ea77df8f91e88d8036940
#
_entry.id   c1ba4549763ea77df8f91e88d8036940
#
_cell.length_a   1.000
_cell.length_b   1.000
_cell.length_c   1.000
_cell.angle_alpha   90.00
_cell.angle_beta   90.00
_cell.angle_gamma   90.00
#
_symmetry.space_group_name_H-M   'P 1'
#
loop_
_entity.id
_entity.type
_entity.pdbx_description
1 polymer ?
#
loop_
_entity_poly.entity_id
_entity_poly.type
_entity_poly.pdbx_seq_one_letter_code
_entity_poly.pdbx_strand_id
1 'polypeptide(L)'
;MAELTIDQALQQGVEAHKAGQAQEADRLYTAILKAQPKHPDANHNMGVLAVGVGKVETALPFFKTALEANPKVAQFWLSYIDTLIKLGKLADGKAVLDQAKSKG
;
A
#
# COMPACT_ATOMS: atom_id res chain seq x y z
N MET A 1 -5.35 -10.48 27.93
CA MET A 1 -5.48 -9.31 27.09
C MET A 1 -5.97 -9.73 25.69
N ALA A 2 -7.00 -9.09 25.20
CA ALA A 2 -7.56 -9.47 23.90
C ALA A 2 -6.60 -9.03 22.77
N GLU A 3 -6.33 -9.94 21.89
CA GLU A 3 -5.56 -9.63 20.69
C GLU A 3 -6.46 -8.97 19.65
N LEU A 4 -5.89 -8.08 18.86
CA LEU A 4 -6.60 -7.45 17.77
C LEU A 4 -6.81 -8.45 16.63
N THR A 5 -7.99 -8.40 16.03
CA THR A 5 -8.20 -9.08 14.75
C THR A 5 -7.45 -8.31 13.66
N ILE A 6 -7.27 -8.95 12.51
CA ILE A 6 -6.66 -8.28 11.34
C ILE A 6 -7.45 -7.02 10.97
N ASP A 7 -8.79 -7.11 10.95
CA ASP A 7 -9.63 -5.96 10.61
C ASP A 7 -9.52 -4.84 11.63
N GLN A 8 -9.45 -5.18 12.92
CA GLN A 8 -9.28 -4.17 13.96
C GLN A 8 -7.92 -3.49 13.87
N ALA A 9 -6.86 -4.26 13.63
CA ALA A 9 -5.51 -3.70 13.46
C ALA A 9 -5.46 -2.79 12.23
N LEU A 10 -6.10 -3.19 11.14
CA LEU A 10 -6.17 -2.36 9.93
C LEU A 10 -6.87 -1.04 10.21
N GLN A 11 -8.03 -1.09 10.86
CA GLN A 11 -8.80 0.10 11.19
C GLN A 11 -8.01 1.04 12.10
N GLN A 12 -7.37 0.50 13.13
CA GLN A 12 -6.55 1.31 14.04
C GLN A 12 -5.34 1.91 13.33
N GLY A 13 -4.74 1.16 12.39
CA GLY A 13 -3.64 1.67 11.58
C GLY A 13 -4.06 2.85 10.72
N VAL A 14 -5.22 2.76 10.07
CA VAL A 14 -5.78 3.86 9.28
C VAL A 14 -6.04 5.08 10.16
N GLU A 15 -6.63 4.88 11.33
CA GLU A 15 -6.91 5.97 12.26
C GLU A 15 -5.63 6.64 12.74
N ALA A 16 -4.60 5.84 13.07
CA ALA A 16 -3.30 6.36 13.48
C ALA A 16 -2.66 7.19 12.36
N HIS A 17 -2.73 6.70 11.12
CA HIS A 17 -2.20 7.42 9.96
C HIS A 17 -2.91 8.77 9.79
N LYS A 18 -4.24 8.78 9.87
CA LYS A 18 -5.01 10.01 9.76
C LYS A 18 -4.69 11.01 10.88
N ALA A 19 -4.35 10.51 12.05
CA ALA A 19 -3.97 11.34 13.19
C ALA A 19 -2.53 11.82 13.15
N GLY A 20 -1.77 11.49 12.10
CA GLY A 20 -0.37 11.86 11.98
C GLY A 20 0.56 11.00 12.80
N GLN A 21 0.09 9.87 13.30
CA GLN A 21 0.88 8.95 14.14
C GLN A 21 1.50 7.87 13.25
N ALA A 22 2.49 8.26 12.45
CA ALA A 22 3.07 7.38 11.44
C ALA A 22 3.73 6.13 12.05
N GLN A 23 4.40 6.27 13.19
CA GLN A 23 5.07 5.12 13.82
C GLN A 23 4.06 4.10 14.33
N GLU A 24 2.96 4.55 14.88
CA GLU A 24 1.91 3.64 15.35
C GLU A 24 1.23 2.94 14.17
N ALA A 25 0.96 3.67 13.08
CA ALA A 25 0.41 3.07 11.86
C ALA A 25 1.36 2.00 11.31
N ASP A 26 2.66 2.31 11.25
CA ASP A 26 3.68 1.36 10.80
C ASP A 26 3.67 0.09 11.65
N ARG A 27 3.63 0.25 12.97
CA ARG A 27 3.60 -0.89 13.88
C ARG A 27 2.39 -1.80 13.61
N LEU A 28 1.22 -1.19 13.44
CA LEU A 28 -0.01 -1.94 13.21
C LEU A 28 -0.01 -2.64 11.85
N TYR A 29 0.38 -1.95 10.80
CA TYR A 29 0.45 -2.56 9.46
C TYR A 29 1.51 -3.66 9.41
N THR A 30 2.65 -3.46 10.06
CA THR A 30 3.69 -4.48 10.14
C THR A 30 3.19 -5.74 10.82
N ALA A 31 2.42 -5.59 11.89
CA ALA A 31 1.82 -6.74 12.59
C ALA A 31 0.88 -7.53 11.66
N ILE A 32 0.08 -6.82 10.86
CA ILE A 32 -0.82 -7.47 9.89
C ILE A 32 0.00 -8.23 8.87
N LEU A 33 1.06 -7.62 8.33
CA LEU A 33 1.88 -8.23 7.28
C LEU A 33 2.71 -9.41 7.77
N LYS A 34 3.02 -9.46 9.07
CA LYS A 34 3.63 -10.66 9.65
C LYS A 34 2.67 -11.84 9.65
N ALA A 35 1.39 -11.59 9.90
CA ALA A 35 0.36 -12.63 9.88
C ALA A 35 -0.09 -12.96 8.47
N GLN A 36 -0.23 -11.96 7.61
CA GLN A 36 -0.71 -12.09 6.23
C GLN A 36 0.16 -11.23 5.30
N PRO A 37 1.31 -11.76 4.84
CA PRO A 37 2.25 -10.96 4.04
C PRO A 37 1.68 -10.40 2.74
N LYS A 38 0.61 -11.00 2.22
CA LYS A 38 -0.03 -10.54 0.98
C LYS A 38 -1.37 -9.85 1.21
N HIS A 39 -1.64 -9.41 2.44
CA HIS A 39 -2.88 -8.68 2.74
C HIS A 39 -2.94 -7.42 1.86
N PRO A 40 -3.96 -7.30 0.98
CA PRO A 40 -3.96 -6.21 -0.01
C PRO A 40 -3.99 -4.82 0.61
N ASP A 41 -4.94 -4.58 1.51
CA ASP A 41 -5.11 -3.25 2.12
C ASP A 41 -3.93 -2.86 2.99
N ALA A 42 -3.38 -3.80 3.76
CA ALA A 42 -2.23 -3.51 4.62
C ALA A 42 -1.00 -3.16 3.78
N ASN A 43 -0.77 -3.87 2.67
CA ASN A 43 0.32 -3.54 1.76
C ASN A 43 0.12 -2.17 1.13
N HIS A 44 -1.08 -1.88 0.62
CA HIS A 44 -1.36 -0.57 0.03
C HIS A 44 -1.17 0.55 1.05
N ASN A 45 -1.71 0.38 2.24
CA ASN A 45 -1.64 1.40 3.28
C ASN A 45 -0.20 1.61 3.76
N MET A 46 0.60 0.54 3.84
CA MET A 46 2.03 0.67 4.15
C MET A 46 2.75 1.47 3.06
N GLY A 47 2.41 1.25 1.79
CA GLY A 47 2.95 2.03 0.69
C GLY A 47 2.60 3.51 0.81
N VAL A 48 1.34 3.81 1.10
CA VAL A 48 0.90 5.21 1.30
C VAL A 48 1.67 5.86 2.45
N LEU A 49 1.84 5.13 3.54
CA LEU A 49 2.60 5.62 4.69
C LEU A 49 4.04 5.93 4.31
N ALA A 50 4.68 5.04 3.56
CA ALA A 50 6.07 5.22 3.12
C ALA A 50 6.21 6.46 2.23
N VAL A 51 5.29 6.68 1.29
CA VAL A 51 5.29 7.90 0.47
C VAL A 51 5.15 9.13 1.36
N GLY A 52 4.26 9.07 2.34
CA GLY A 52 3.99 10.20 3.24
C GLY A 52 5.19 10.62 4.07
N VAL A 53 6.10 9.69 4.37
CA VAL A 53 7.33 10.00 5.11
C VAL A 53 8.54 10.16 4.19
N GLY A 54 8.32 10.29 2.88
CA GLY A 54 9.37 10.56 1.92
C GLY A 54 10.15 9.35 1.43
N LYS A 55 9.69 8.14 1.71
CA LYS A 55 10.36 6.90 1.31
C LYS A 55 9.68 6.30 0.09
N VAL A 56 9.69 7.03 -1.01
CA VAL A 56 8.95 6.67 -2.22
C VAL A 56 9.41 5.33 -2.80
N GLU A 57 10.73 5.08 -2.83
CA GLU A 57 11.24 3.81 -3.34
C GLU A 57 10.78 2.63 -2.50
N THR A 58 10.73 2.79 -1.17
CA THR A 58 10.27 1.76 -0.25
C THR A 58 8.80 1.42 -0.50
N ALA A 59 8.00 2.40 -0.92
CA ALA A 59 6.58 2.19 -1.17
C ALA A 59 6.30 1.27 -2.35
N LEU A 60 7.18 1.25 -3.34
CA LEU A 60 6.90 0.57 -4.61
C LEU A 60 6.60 -0.93 -4.45
N PRO A 61 7.42 -1.73 -3.73
CA PRO A 61 7.11 -3.14 -3.56
C PRO A 61 5.81 -3.39 -2.78
N PHE A 62 5.45 -2.50 -1.85
CA PHE A 62 4.18 -2.62 -1.14
C PHE A 62 3.00 -2.43 -2.07
N PHE A 63 3.04 -1.42 -2.93
CA PHE A 63 1.98 -1.19 -3.92
C PHE A 63 1.90 -2.34 -4.92
N LYS A 64 3.04 -2.85 -5.35
CA LYS A 64 3.07 -3.99 -6.27
C LYS A 64 2.41 -5.22 -5.65
N THR A 65 2.73 -5.53 -4.41
CA THR A 65 2.14 -6.66 -3.70
C THR A 65 0.63 -6.50 -3.56
N ALA A 66 0.16 -5.30 -3.19
CA ALA A 66 -1.28 -5.03 -3.08
C ALA A 66 -1.99 -5.27 -4.41
N LEU A 67 -1.42 -4.74 -5.49
CA LEU A 67 -1.98 -4.89 -6.83
C LEU A 67 -2.05 -6.35 -7.26
N GLU A 68 -1.00 -7.11 -7.02
CA GLU A 68 -0.96 -8.53 -7.36
C GLU A 68 -1.95 -9.35 -6.53
N ALA A 69 -2.14 -8.97 -5.27
CA ALA A 69 -3.07 -9.66 -4.40
C ALA A 69 -4.54 -9.41 -4.77
N ASN A 70 -4.84 -8.19 -5.24
CA ASN A 70 -6.20 -7.86 -5.67
C ASN A 70 -6.18 -6.84 -6.83
N PRO A 71 -6.05 -7.32 -8.07
CA PRO A 71 -5.96 -6.43 -9.24
C PRO A 71 -7.27 -5.75 -9.62
N LYS A 72 -8.35 -5.99 -8.89
CA LYS A 72 -9.66 -5.37 -9.18
C LYS A 72 -9.84 -4.02 -8.51
N VAL A 73 -8.93 -3.63 -7.60
CA VAL A 73 -9.04 -2.35 -6.89
C VAL A 73 -8.30 -1.29 -7.70
N ALA A 74 -9.06 -0.37 -8.31
CA ALA A 74 -8.49 0.68 -9.17
C ALA A 74 -7.45 1.52 -8.44
N GLN A 75 -7.67 1.82 -7.16
CA GLN A 75 -6.75 2.63 -6.38
C GLN A 75 -5.36 2.00 -6.27
N PHE A 76 -5.27 0.67 -6.24
CA PHE A 76 -3.97 -0.02 -6.18
C PHE A 76 -3.17 0.21 -7.45
N TRP A 77 -3.82 0.19 -8.62
CA TRP A 77 -3.17 0.52 -9.88
C TRP A 77 -2.68 1.97 -9.90
N LEU A 78 -3.55 2.89 -9.48
CA LEU A 78 -3.22 4.32 -9.48
C LEU A 78 -2.04 4.62 -8.56
N SER A 79 -1.99 4.04 -7.38
CA SER A 79 -0.90 4.26 -6.44
C SER A 79 0.43 3.74 -6.99
N TYR A 80 0.40 2.56 -7.62
CA TYR A 80 1.60 1.98 -8.21
C TYR A 80 2.12 2.82 -9.38
N ILE A 81 1.21 3.20 -10.29
CA ILE A 81 1.57 4.03 -11.46
C ILE A 81 2.14 5.38 -10.99
N ASP A 82 1.46 6.03 -10.06
CA ASP A 82 1.89 7.33 -9.53
C ASP A 82 3.28 7.25 -8.91
N THR A 83 3.55 6.18 -8.18
CA THR A 83 4.85 5.97 -7.55
C THR A 83 5.95 5.77 -8.60
N LEU A 84 5.67 5.00 -9.65
CA LEU A 84 6.61 4.83 -10.76
C LEU A 84 6.94 6.17 -11.42
N ILE A 85 5.93 7.01 -11.63
CA ILE A 85 6.12 8.34 -12.21
C ILE A 85 6.97 9.22 -11.30
N LYS A 86 6.70 9.21 -10.00
CA LYS A 86 7.48 9.98 -9.01
C LYS A 86 8.93 9.55 -8.98
N LEU A 87 9.22 8.30 -9.24
CA LEU A 87 10.59 7.78 -9.29
C LEU A 87 11.26 8.00 -10.64
N GLY A 88 10.60 8.70 -11.57
CA GLY A 88 11.15 8.95 -12.90
C GLY A 88 11.08 7.77 -13.85
N LYS A 89 10.28 6.75 -13.52
CA LYS A 89 10.14 5.52 -14.31
C LYS A 89 8.93 5.63 -15.25
N LEU A 90 8.95 6.62 -16.12
CA LEU A 90 7.82 6.94 -16.99
C LEU A 90 7.42 5.77 -17.90
N ALA A 91 8.40 5.09 -18.50
CA ALA A 91 8.10 3.98 -19.39
C ALA A 91 7.40 2.84 -18.63
N ASP A 92 7.87 2.54 -17.40
CA ASP A 92 7.25 1.51 -16.58
C ASP A 92 5.85 1.94 -16.15
N GLY A 93 5.66 3.20 -15.82
CA GLY A 93 4.34 3.74 -15.46
C GLY A 93 3.36 3.61 -16.60
N LYS A 94 3.79 3.92 -17.83
CA LYS A 94 2.94 3.79 -19.02
C LYS A 94 2.57 2.32 -19.28
N ALA A 95 3.54 1.41 -19.13
CA ALA A 95 3.28 -0.01 -19.33
C ALA A 95 2.24 -0.53 -18.33
N VAL A 96 2.33 -0.12 -17.08
CA VAL A 96 1.37 -0.52 -16.04
C VAL A 96 0.00 0.10 -16.33
N LEU A 97 -0.04 1.35 -16.77
CA LEU A 97 -1.29 2.01 -17.14
C LEU A 97 -1.99 1.25 -18.28
N ASP A 98 -1.24 0.82 -19.28
CA ASP A 98 -1.80 0.03 -20.36
C ASP A 98 -2.36 -1.30 -19.87
N GLN A 99 -1.67 -1.95 -18.92
CA GLN A 99 -2.20 -3.17 -18.30
C GLN A 99 -3.51 -2.90 -17.57
N ALA A 100 -3.59 -1.79 -16.83
CA ALA A 100 -4.79 -1.41 -16.11
C ALA A 100 -5.96 -1.20 -17.08
N LYS A 101 -5.72 -0.51 -18.18
CA LYS A 101 -6.74 -0.27 -19.20
C LYS A 101 -7.24 -1.56 -19.83
N SER A 102 -6.34 -2.52 -20.09
CA SER A 102 -6.74 -3.78 -20.71
C SER A 102 -7.56 -4.66 -19.78
N LYS A 103 -7.43 -4.48 -18.48
CA LYS A 103 -8.22 -5.23 -17.51
C LYS A 103 -9.59 -4.59 -17.22
N GLY A 104 -9.82 -3.44 -17.76
CA GLY A 104 -11.08 -2.75 -17.63
C GLY A 104 -11.16 -1.70 -16.63
#